data_69fb8bdd587ddfd23c2007d15b7e8a7c
#
_entry.id   69fb8bdd587ddfd23c2007d15b7e8a7c
#
_cell.length_a   1.000
_cell.length_b   1.000
_cell.length_c   1.000
_cell.angle_alpha   90.00
_cell.angle_beta   90.00
_cell.angle_gamma   90.00
#
_symmetry.space_group_name_H-M   'P 1'
#
loop_
_entity.id
_entity.type
_entity.pdbx_description
1 polymer ?
#
loop_
_entity_poly.entity_id
_entity_poly.type
_entity_poly.pdbx_seq_one_letter_code
_entity_poly.pdbx_strand_id
1 'polypeptide(L)'
;MNKLAVGDADGLVALADEQDSNHLKAQKASEWLLNKGYEIIFPNTAILEAITALKRAKNLPDKAHLINRQYQAGAFLIEFVNDQIQHRASQRFEKTVSKKNTIFDAVVAETAVELNAEYIFSFDGWYLKEGFKLVPENI
;
A
#
# COMPACT_ATOMS: atom_id res chain seq x y z
N MET A 1 -18.08 0.34 12.93
CA MET A 1 -16.64 0.11 12.83
C MET A 1 -16.22 0.10 11.36
N ASN A 2 -15.22 0.89 11.06
CA ASN A 2 -14.71 0.95 9.68
C ASN A 2 -13.87 -0.29 9.38
N LYS A 3 -14.30 -1.06 8.41
CA LYS A 3 -13.49 -2.16 7.89
C LYS A 3 -12.58 -1.62 6.80
N LEU A 4 -11.41 -1.16 7.21
CA LEU A 4 -10.43 -0.58 6.30
C LEU A 4 -9.13 -1.37 6.30
N ALA A 5 -8.55 -1.47 5.12
CA ALA A 5 -7.15 -1.87 4.92
C ALA A 5 -6.45 -0.71 4.23
N VAL A 6 -5.22 -0.43 4.63
CA VAL A 6 -4.40 0.58 3.97
C VAL A 6 -3.47 -0.11 2.98
N GLY A 7 -3.47 0.34 1.74
CA GLY A 7 -2.65 -0.26 0.68
C GLY A 7 -1.28 0.41 0.56
N ASP A 8 -0.25 -0.43 0.48
CA ASP A 8 1.11 -0.01 0.12
C ASP A 8 1.29 -0.14 -1.40
N ALA A 9 2.29 0.54 -1.91
CA ALA A 9 2.63 0.50 -3.34
C ALA A 9 2.94 -0.91 -3.84
N ASP A 10 3.60 -1.75 -3.03
CA ASP A 10 3.96 -3.10 -3.45
C ASP A 10 2.73 -3.95 -3.78
N GLY A 11 1.64 -3.80 -3.03
CA GLY A 11 0.39 -4.48 -3.32
C GLY A 11 -0.21 -4.03 -4.64
N LEU A 12 -0.21 -2.74 -4.90
CA LEU A 12 -0.75 -2.19 -6.15
C LEU A 12 0.10 -2.57 -7.35
N VAL A 13 1.44 -2.50 -7.22
CA VAL A 13 2.36 -2.94 -8.28
C VAL A 13 2.14 -4.41 -8.60
N ALA A 14 2.01 -5.26 -7.59
CA ALA A 14 1.78 -6.69 -7.79
C ALA A 14 0.45 -6.97 -8.49
N LEU A 15 -0.60 -6.19 -8.21
CA LEU A 15 -1.87 -6.31 -8.94
C LEU A 15 -1.73 -5.91 -10.40
N ALA A 16 -0.97 -4.86 -10.69
CA ALA A 16 -0.82 -4.31 -12.03
C ALA A 16 0.14 -5.12 -12.91
N ASP A 17 1.16 -5.72 -12.32
CA ASP A 17 2.21 -6.45 -13.04
C ASP A 17 1.97 -7.95 -12.93
N GLU A 18 1.45 -8.55 -13.99
CA GLU A 18 1.13 -9.97 -14.06
C GLU A 18 2.35 -10.88 -13.90
N GLN A 19 3.56 -10.35 -14.13
CA GLN A 19 4.81 -11.08 -13.99
C GLN A 19 5.43 -10.92 -12.59
N ASP A 20 4.84 -10.10 -11.74
CA ASP A 20 5.32 -9.93 -10.36
C ASP A 20 5.16 -11.25 -9.60
N SER A 21 6.18 -11.63 -8.83
CA SER A 21 6.16 -12.88 -8.05
C SER A 21 5.00 -12.92 -7.06
N ASN A 22 4.49 -11.76 -6.65
CA ASN A 22 3.39 -11.64 -5.70
C ASN A 22 2.04 -11.38 -6.39
N HIS A 23 1.97 -11.47 -7.72
CA HIS A 23 0.73 -11.12 -8.44
C HIS A 23 -0.47 -11.93 -7.96
N LEU A 24 -0.35 -13.25 -7.93
CA LEU A 24 -1.46 -14.12 -7.48
C LEU A 24 -1.81 -13.90 -6.02
N LYS A 25 -0.81 -13.69 -5.17
CA LYS A 25 -1.04 -13.37 -3.76
C LYS A 25 -1.78 -12.05 -3.60
N ALA A 26 -1.43 -11.05 -4.41
CA ALA A 26 -2.09 -9.74 -4.37
C ALA A 26 -3.56 -9.87 -4.80
N GLN A 27 -3.83 -10.63 -5.86
CA GLN A 27 -5.21 -10.87 -6.30
C GLN A 27 -6.03 -11.55 -5.20
N LYS A 28 -5.50 -12.61 -4.61
CA LYS A 28 -6.19 -13.34 -3.54
C LYS A 28 -6.41 -12.46 -2.31
N ALA A 29 -5.40 -11.67 -1.94
CA ALA A 29 -5.49 -10.79 -0.76
C ALA A 29 -6.54 -9.71 -0.97
N SER A 30 -6.55 -9.06 -2.14
CA SER A 30 -7.54 -8.03 -2.42
C SER A 30 -8.96 -8.60 -2.47
N GLU A 31 -9.15 -9.75 -3.10
CA GLU A 31 -10.45 -10.43 -3.15
C GLU A 31 -10.91 -10.83 -1.74
N TRP A 32 -10.01 -11.37 -0.92
CA TRP A 32 -10.32 -11.75 0.45
C TRP A 32 -10.80 -10.55 1.27
N LEU A 33 -10.09 -9.41 1.15
CA LEU A 33 -10.48 -8.18 1.84
C LEU A 33 -11.87 -7.72 1.40
N LEU A 34 -12.10 -7.64 0.09
CA LEU A 34 -13.38 -7.17 -0.44
C LEU A 34 -14.53 -8.11 -0.04
N ASN A 35 -14.31 -9.43 -0.08
CA ASN A 35 -15.32 -10.41 0.29
C ASN A 35 -15.65 -10.36 1.79
N LYS A 36 -14.71 -9.92 2.62
CA LYS A 36 -14.92 -9.72 4.07
C LYS A 36 -15.52 -8.36 4.41
N GLY A 37 -15.78 -7.53 3.40
CA GLY A 37 -16.38 -6.22 3.59
C GLY A 37 -15.39 -5.10 3.87
N TYR A 38 -14.09 -5.31 3.64
CA TYR A 38 -13.08 -4.26 3.80
C TYR A 38 -12.98 -3.41 2.55
N GLU A 39 -12.76 -2.12 2.75
CA GLU A 39 -12.33 -1.23 1.67
C GLU A 39 -10.81 -1.06 1.76
N ILE A 40 -10.17 -0.97 0.61
CA ILE A 40 -8.73 -0.71 0.54
C ILE A 40 -8.55 0.77 0.21
N ILE A 41 -7.93 1.50 1.14
CA ILE A 41 -7.63 2.92 0.97
C ILE A 41 -6.11 3.08 0.83
N PHE A 42 -5.69 3.92 -0.12
CA PHE A 42 -4.27 4.16 -0.35
C PHE A 42 -3.89 5.57 0.09
N PRO A 43 -2.78 5.74 0.82
CA PRO A 43 -2.19 7.08 0.91
C PRO A 43 -1.87 7.56 -0.51
N ASN A 44 -2.05 8.83 -0.79
CA ASN A 44 -1.70 9.36 -2.11
C ASN A 44 -0.24 9.08 -2.49
N THR A 45 0.65 9.04 -1.52
CA THR A 45 2.06 8.71 -1.74
C THR A 45 2.26 7.29 -2.26
N ALA A 46 1.44 6.33 -1.85
CA ALA A 46 1.53 4.95 -2.34
C ALA A 46 1.17 4.86 -3.83
N ILE A 47 0.19 5.64 -4.27
CA ILE A 47 -0.15 5.71 -5.70
C ILE A 47 1.02 6.28 -6.50
N LEU A 48 1.62 7.37 -6.04
CA LEU A 48 2.77 8.00 -6.71
C LEU A 48 3.96 7.04 -6.76
N GLU A 49 4.22 6.34 -5.67
CA GLU A 49 5.30 5.35 -5.60
C GLU A 49 5.06 4.19 -6.56
N ALA A 50 3.83 3.68 -6.63
CA ALA A 50 3.47 2.59 -7.55
C ALA A 50 3.63 2.99 -9.01
N ILE A 51 3.17 4.18 -9.38
CA ILE A 51 3.34 4.73 -10.74
C ILE A 51 4.83 4.81 -11.09
N THR A 52 5.63 5.33 -10.16
CA THR A 52 7.07 5.48 -10.36
C THR A 52 7.75 4.12 -10.52
N ALA A 53 7.43 3.16 -9.65
CA ALA A 53 8.00 1.82 -9.70
C ALA A 53 7.65 1.10 -11.01
N LEU A 54 6.40 1.19 -11.45
CA LEU A 54 5.96 0.58 -12.70
C LEU A 54 6.69 1.17 -13.89
N LYS A 55 6.85 2.49 -13.92
CA LYS A 55 7.50 3.15 -15.06
C LYS A 55 8.99 2.89 -15.10
N ARG A 56 9.68 3.00 -13.97
CA ARG A 56 11.16 2.94 -13.92
C ARG A 56 11.68 1.55 -13.60
N ALA A 57 11.39 1.05 -12.41
CA ALA A 57 11.97 -0.21 -11.94
C ALA A 57 11.47 -1.41 -12.74
N LYS A 58 10.18 -1.44 -13.04
CA LYS A 58 9.58 -2.54 -13.80
C LYS A 58 9.65 -2.36 -15.30
N ASN A 59 9.91 -1.15 -15.76
CA ASN A 59 9.91 -0.80 -17.19
C ASN A 59 8.58 -1.15 -17.87
N LEU A 60 7.48 -0.83 -17.19
CA LEU A 60 6.12 -1.05 -17.67
C LEU A 60 5.38 0.29 -17.78
N PRO A 61 5.78 1.17 -18.72
CA PRO A 61 5.18 2.50 -18.81
C PRO A 61 3.67 2.48 -19.07
N ASP A 62 3.18 1.51 -19.85
CA ASP A 62 1.74 1.40 -20.11
C ASP A 62 0.95 1.15 -18.84
N LYS A 63 1.47 0.31 -17.94
CA LYS A 63 0.82 0.06 -16.64
C LYS A 63 0.89 1.28 -15.74
N ALA A 64 2.02 1.99 -15.73
CA ALA A 64 2.16 3.22 -14.97
C ALA A 64 1.13 4.26 -15.41
N HIS A 65 0.98 4.47 -16.71
CA HIS A 65 0.00 5.41 -17.25
C HIS A 65 -1.44 4.96 -16.99
N LEU A 66 -1.69 3.65 -17.01
CA LEU A 66 -3.01 3.10 -16.68
C LEU A 66 -3.41 3.45 -15.23
N ILE A 67 -2.51 3.20 -14.28
CA ILE A 67 -2.78 3.53 -12.86
C ILE A 67 -3.01 5.03 -12.71
N ASN A 68 -2.21 5.86 -13.39
CA ASN A 68 -2.39 7.30 -13.36
C ASN A 68 -3.79 7.72 -13.86
N ARG A 69 -4.24 7.14 -14.98
CA ARG A 69 -5.57 7.43 -15.51
C ARG A 69 -6.68 6.94 -14.59
N GLN A 70 -6.51 5.78 -13.97
CA GLN A 70 -7.47 5.25 -12.99
C GLN A 70 -7.56 6.16 -11.76
N TYR A 71 -6.42 6.67 -11.30
CA TYR A 71 -6.42 7.66 -10.22
C TYR A 71 -7.21 8.91 -10.62
N GLN A 72 -6.95 9.45 -11.81
CA GLN A 72 -7.64 10.65 -12.31
C GLN A 72 -9.16 10.43 -12.43
N ALA A 73 -9.56 9.20 -12.76
CA ALA A 73 -10.97 8.83 -12.90
C ALA A 73 -11.65 8.52 -11.56
N GLY A 74 -10.94 8.61 -10.43
CA GLY A 74 -11.52 8.35 -9.12
C GLY A 74 -11.68 6.87 -8.78
N ALA A 75 -10.90 5.99 -9.41
CA ALA A 75 -11.02 4.55 -9.21
C ALA A 75 -10.49 4.07 -7.86
N PHE A 76 -9.67 4.88 -7.19
CA PHE A 76 -9.08 4.52 -5.91
C PHE A 76 -9.67 5.34 -4.77
N LEU A 77 -9.82 4.70 -3.62
CA LEU A 77 -10.11 5.39 -2.38
C LEU A 77 -8.76 5.92 -1.84
N ILE A 78 -8.65 7.22 -1.62
CA ILE A 78 -7.39 7.88 -1.29
C ILE A 78 -7.49 8.60 0.04
N GLU A 79 -6.45 8.41 0.90
CA GLU A 79 -6.20 9.26 2.05
C GLU A 79 -5.04 10.18 1.73
N PHE A 80 -5.29 11.48 1.68
CA PHE A 80 -4.23 12.44 1.40
C PHE A 80 -3.39 12.65 2.66
N VAL A 81 -2.08 12.48 2.50
CA VAL A 81 -1.13 12.61 3.61
C VAL A 81 -1.04 14.08 4.01
N ASN A 82 -1.43 14.36 5.25
CA ASN A 82 -1.30 15.70 5.81
C ASN A 82 0.02 15.83 6.57
N ASP A 83 0.28 17.02 7.09
CA ASP A 83 1.53 17.30 7.81
C ASP A 83 1.65 16.51 9.10
N GLN A 84 0.55 16.21 9.78
CA GLN A 84 0.57 15.41 11.01
C GLN A 84 0.97 13.96 10.72
N ILE A 85 0.39 13.34 9.71
CA ILE A 85 0.76 11.99 9.29
C ILE A 85 2.23 11.98 8.88
N GLN A 86 2.66 12.95 8.07
CA GLN A 86 4.04 13.02 7.62
C GLN A 86 5.00 13.19 8.78
N HIS A 87 4.67 14.03 9.76
CA HIS A 87 5.52 14.25 10.93
C HIS A 87 5.69 12.96 11.74
N ARG A 88 4.58 12.24 12.01
CA ARG A 88 4.65 10.96 12.72
C ARG A 88 5.40 9.90 11.92
N ALA A 89 5.23 9.89 10.59
CA ALA A 89 5.96 8.99 9.71
C ALA A 89 7.47 9.26 9.76
N SER A 90 7.85 10.53 9.78
CA SER A 90 9.25 10.94 9.92
C SER A 90 9.86 10.44 11.22
N GLN A 91 9.12 10.54 12.32
CA GLN A 91 9.55 10.02 13.62
C GLN A 91 9.69 8.49 13.60
N ARG A 92 8.72 7.78 13.00
CA ARG A 92 8.77 6.32 12.87
C ARG A 92 9.95 5.89 12.01
N PHE A 93 10.20 6.61 10.93
CA PHE A 93 11.30 6.32 10.01
C PHE A 93 12.65 6.35 10.70
N GLU A 94 12.85 7.28 11.62
CA GLU A 94 14.12 7.39 12.35
C GLU A 94 14.47 6.13 13.17
N LYS A 95 13.49 5.31 13.46
CA LYS A 95 13.66 4.05 14.21
C LYS A 95 13.88 2.85 13.30
N THR A 96 13.76 3.00 11.97
CA THR A 96 14.01 1.88 11.07
C THR A 96 15.50 1.61 10.96
N VAL A 97 15.84 0.31 10.86
CA VAL A 97 17.26 -0.11 10.77
C VAL A 97 17.55 -0.78 9.43
N SER A 98 16.52 -1.31 8.76
CA SER A 98 16.68 -1.94 7.46
C SER A 98 16.67 -0.89 6.35
N LYS A 99 17.63 -0.96 5.43
CA LYS A 99 17.65 -0.06 4.27
C LYS A 99 16.50 -0.30 3.29
N LYS A 100 15.75 -1.39 3.46
CA LYS A 100 14.55 -1.66 2.65
C LYS A 100 13.39 -0.76 3.02
N ASN A 101 13.30 -0.36 4.29
CA ASN A 101 12.17 0.40 4.78
C ASN A 101 12.43 1.89 4.65
N THR A 102 11.58 2.53 3.87
CA THR A 102 11.70 3.94 3.51
C THR A 102 10.69 4.78 4.28
N ILE A 103 10.78 6.10 4.12
CA ILE A 103 9.81 7.03 4.67
C ILE A 103 8.39 6.71 4.13
N PHE A 104 8.28 6.20 2.90
CA PHE A 104 6.97 5.86 2.33
C PHE A 104 6.31 4.71 3.09
N ASP A 105 7.07 3.72 3.57
CA ASP A 105 6.54 2.63 4.40
C ASP A 105 6.03 3.19 5.74
N ALA A 106 6.76 4.14 6.31
CA ALA A 106 6.35 4.80 7.55
C ALA A 106 5.06 5.60 7.35
N VAL A 107 4.87 6.20 6.18
CA VAL A 107 3.62 6.91 5.83
C VAL A 107 2.45 5.93 5.78
N VAL A 108 2.63 4.77 5.18
CA VAL A 108 1.58 3.73 5.14
C VAL A 108 1.21 3.31 6.57
N ALA A 109 2.20 3.04 7.41
CA ALA A 109 1.99 2.66 8.79
C ALA A 109 1.21 3.73 9.58
N GLU A 110 1.62 5.00 9.47
CA GLU A 110 0.94 6.08 10.20
C GLU A 110 -0.45 6.36 9.65
N THR A 111 -0.66 6.17 8.36
CA THR A 111 -2.00 6.25 7.77
C THR A 111 -2.91 5.17 8.37
N ALA A 112 -2.39 3.95 8.54
CA ALA A 112 -3.14 2.86 9.15
C ALA A 112 -3.50 3.18 10.61
N VAL A 113 -2.59 3.79 11.37
CA VAL A 113 -2.85 4.25 12.74
C VAL A 113 -3.95 5.30 12.73
N GLU A 114 -3.84 6.33 11.88
CA GLU A 114 -4.79 7.44 11.81
C GLU A 114 -6.20 6.95 11.50
N LEU A 115 -6.33 6.00 10.59
CA LEU A 115 -7.63 5.48 10.15
C LEU A 115 -8.11 4.30 10.99
N ASN A 116 -7.32 3.86 11.96
CA ASN A 116 -7.59 2.64 12.73
C ASN A 116 -7.87 1.45 11.82
N ALA A 117 -7.07 1.30 10.77
CA ALA A 117 -7.21 0.24 9.80
C ALA A 117 -6.78 -1.10 10.41
N GLU A 118 -7.53 -2.15 10.11
CA GLU A 118 -7.23 -3.49 10.64
C GLU A 118 -6.09 -4.16 9.92
N TYR A 119 -5.99 -3.95 8.61
CA TYR A 119 -5.00 -4.63 7.76
C TYR A 119 -4.19 -3.63 6.96
N ILE A 120 -2.96 -4.03 6.62
CA ILE A 120 -2.18 -3.37 5.59
C ILE A 120 -2.08 -4.33 4.41
N PHE A 121 -2.41 -3.85 3.21
CA PHE A 121 -2.31 -4.60 1.97
C PHE A 121 -0.90 -4.42 1.41
N SER A 122 -0.01 -5.31 1.82
CA SER A 122 1.42 -5.30 1.50
C SER A 122 2.00 -6.70 1.70
N PHE A 123 3.20 -6.92 1.17
CA PHE A 123 3.96 -8.17 1.35
C PHE A 123 5.21 -7.96 2.22
N ASP A 124 5.40 -6.75 2.75
CA ASP A 124 6.55 -6.43 3.57
C ASP A 124 6.32 -6.85 5.03
N GLY A 125 7.09 -7.83 5.50
CA GLY A 125 6.99 -8.33 6.88
C GLY A 125 7.33 -7.31 7.95
N TRP A 126 7.93 -6.18 7.60
CA TRP A 126 8.21 -5.10 8.54
C TRP A 126 6.94 -4.63 9.26
N TYR A 127 5.82 -4.57 8.54
CA TYR A 127 4.56 -4.15 9.16
C TYR A 127 4.14 -5.06 10.30
N LEU A 128 4.39 -6.36 10.18
CA LEU A 128 4.10 -7.31 11.27
C LEU A 128 4.94 -7.01 12.50
N LYS A 129 6.22 -6.67 12.31
CA LYS A 129 7.13 -6.30 13.40
C LYS A 129 6.69 -5.02 14.09
N GLU A 130 6.03 -4.11 13.35
CA GLU A 130 5.52 -2.86 13.88
C GLU A 130 4.14 -2.99 14.52
N GLY A 131 3.60 -4.21 14.60
CA GLY A 131 2.33 -4.47 15.29
C GLY A 131 1.10 -4.43 14.40
N PHE A 132 1.26 -4.32 13.09
CA PHE A 132 0.15 -4.33 12.14
C PHE A 132 -0.16 -5.74 11.67
N LYS A 133 -1.33 -5.92 11.07
CA LYS A 133 -1.73 -7.19 10.45
C LYS A 133 -1.63 -7.09 8.95
N LEU A 134 -1.10 -8.14 8.34
CA LEU A 134 -1.18 -8.33 6.90
C LEU A 134 -2.27 -9.36 6.60
N VAL A 135 -2.78 -9.38 5.36
CA VAL A 135 -3.74 -10.40 4.93
C VAL A 135 -3.06 -11.77 5.04
N PRO A 136 -3.73 -12.78 5.61
CA PRO A 136 -3.13 -14.12 5.75
C PRO A 136 -2.74 -14.71 4.39
N GLU A 137 -1.62 -15.44 4.33
CA GLU A 137 -1.15 -16.04 3.08
C GLU A 137 -1.95 -17.27 2.67
N ASN A 138 -2.46 -18.00 3.63
CA ASN A 138 -3.16 -19.27 3.40
C ASN A 138 -4.68 -19.09 3.35
N ILE A 139 -5.12 -18.17 2.54
CA ILE A 139 -6.55 -17.86 2.36
C ILE A 139 -7.17 -18.60 1.18
#